data_eb8da7bc5740ef7e5da581b8cdcceefa
#
_entry.id   eb8da7bc5740ef7e5da581b8cdcceefa
#
_cell.length_a   1.000
_cell.length_b   1.000
_cell.length_c   1.000
_cell.angle_alpha   90.00
_cell.angle_beta   90.00
_cell.angle_gamma   90.00
#
_symmetry.space_group_name_H-M   'P 1'
#
loop_
_entity.id
_entity.type
_entity.pdbx_description
1 polymer ?
#
loop_
_entity_poly.entity_id
_entity_poly.type
_entity_poly.pdbx_seq_one_letter_code
_entity_poly.pdbx_strand_id
1 'polypeptide(L)'
;MVFGAGLVVFMQKKEYPAPLAAPDAWIRHQFWLIAFGIFNAFVLLWPADILFRFGVLGILLFAFWRMRSKGLLIAAIICTLIYCGKQYWYFADDKDDHKKYTVVMELEKKFKQDSTDQAKKDSLNIEKYTVAQIKLNDSLAKKNDTLNRKQEREKGKWEGTIKGLKYDSAALAAENKAMRTNSYCKTWNHLVERSKNKESFWLYSIGTWEMAAPMFLGMFLLGIGFFSRRFSPSKYIITAIITLGIGFALAWVRMHYSSIKLVDYTGYVGNRAFPPNQFFPIENILLATGYASLLLLLLRAKMLNWLWQSLAAAGRLALTNYIMQTIICTFFFYGYGFGYFGRFTQLELYFMVAEIWMVQIVFSVLWLRYYTMGPLEWLWRCMVYRKWLPWKIKRTNTDSSAT
;
A
#
# COMPACT_ATOMS: atom_id res chain seq x y z
N MET A 1 9.50 7.67 -6.03
CA MET A 1 10.35 8.49 -6.93
C MET A 1 11.29 9.42 -6.16
N VAL A 2 10.80 10.38 -5.37
CA VAL A 2 11.64 11.38 -4.65
C VAL A 2 12.62 10.71 -3.68
N PHE A 3 12.25 9.64 -3.00
CA PHE A 3 13.14 8.91 -2.10
C PHE A 3 14.36 8.30 -2.83
N GLY A 4 14.16 7.67 -4.00
CA GLY A 4 15.26 7.15 -4.81
C GLY A 4 16.19 8.27 -5.33
N ALA A 5 15.62 9.37 -5.80
CA ALA A 5 16.42 10.56 -6.15
C ALA A 5 17.20 11.10 -4.93
N GLY A 6 16.59 11.09 -3.76
CA GLY A 6 17.21 11.50 -2.49
C GLY A 6 18.44 10.67 -2.12
N LEU A 7 18.45 9.36 -2.37
CA LEU A 7 19.64 8.52 -2.19
C LEU A 7 20.83 9.03 -3.00
N VAL A 8 20.63 9.30 -4.29
CA VAL A 8 21.71 9.75 -5.18
C VAL A 8 22.23 11.12 -4.74
N VAL A 9 21.31 12.05 -4.42
CA VAL A 9 21.67 13.39 -3.90
C VAL A 9 22.46 13.27 -2.60
N PHE A 10 22.03 12.40 -1.70
CA PHE A 10 22.70 12.16 -0.42
C PHE A 10 24.14 11.67 -0.63
N MET A 11 24.35 10.71 -1.54
CA MET A 11 25.67 10.16 -1.85
C MET A 11 26.60 11.13 -2.57
N GLN A 12 26.07 12.10 -3.30
CA GLN A 12 26.83 13.12 -4.03
C GLN A 12 27.24 14.33 -3.17
N LYS A 13 26.76 14.43 -1.94
CA LYS A 13 27.15 15.53 -1.03
C LYS A 13 28.65 15.49 -0.73
N LYS A 14 29.34 16.57 -1.03
CA LYS A 14 30.78 16.76 -0.79
C LYS A 14 31.18 17.00 0.68
N GLU A 15 30.19 17.07 1.58
CA GLU A 15 30.37 17.40 3.00
C GLU A 15 30.97 16.28 3.86
N TYR A 16 31.19 15.10 3.30
CA TYR A 16 31.68 13.95 4.04
C TYR A 16 33.22 13.88 3.94
N PRO A 17 33.94 13.92 5.08
CA PRO A 17 35.41 14.03 5.10
C PRO A 17 36.14 12.73 4.70
N ALA A 18 35.45 11.61 4.62
CA ALA A 18 36.02 10.30 4.25
C ALA A 18 35.15 9.58 3.20
N PRO A 19 35.78 8.78 2.30
CA PRO A 19 35.07 8.10 1.21
C PRO A 19 33.90 7.17 1.65
N LEU A 20 33.99 6.58 2.83
CA LEU A 20 32.99 5.67 3.40
C LEU A 20 31.99 6.37 4.33
N ALA A 21 32.15 7.65 4.64
CA ALA A 21 31.30 8.36 5.59
C ALA A 21 29.86 8.54 5.08
N ALA A 22 29.67 8.79 3.78
CA ALA A 22 28.33 8.90 3.17
C ALA A 22 27.57 7.58 3.13
N PRO A 23 28.15 6.45 2.67
CA PRO A 23 27.56 5.13 2.76
C PRO A 23 27.15 4.73 4.18
N ASP A 24 28.05 4.89 5.15
CA ASP A 24 27.80 4.56 6.55
C ASP A 24 26.65 5.42 7.12
N ALA A 25 26.67 6.73 6.87
CA ALA A 25 25.59 7.62 7.29
C ALA A 25 24.25 7.23 6.63
N TRP A 26 24.24 6.86 5.34
CA TRP A 26 23.02 6.40 4.67
C TRP A 26 22.45 5.14 5.32
N ILE A 27 23.28 4.13 5.54
CA ILE A 27 22.83 2.86 6.15
C ILE A 27 22.30 3.11 7.56
N ARG A 28 22.94 3.96 8.36
CA ARG A 28 22.39 4.35 9.68
C ARG A 28 21.06 5.09 9.56
N HIS A 29 20.88 5.94 8.56
CA HIS A 29 19.60 6.58 8.28
C HIS A 29 18.51 5.54 8.05
N GLN A 30 18.80 4.49 7.27
CA GLN A 30 17.81 3.45 6.99
C GLN A 30 17.48 2.61 8.23
N PHE A 31 18.48 2.23 9.03
CA PHE A 31 18.22 1.50 10.28
C PHE A 31 17.32 2.28 11.25
N TRP A 32 17.56 3.56 11.43
CA TRP A 32 16.70 4.39 12.26
C TRP A 32 15.31 4.57 11.65
N LEU A 33 15.21 4.65 10.33
CA LEU A 33 13.92 4.71 9.65
C LEU A 33 13.11 3.42 9.87
N ILE A 34 13.77 2.25 9.81
CA ILE A 34 13.18 0.96 10.17
C ILE A 34 12.72 0.97 11.64
N ALA A 35 13.55 1.45 12.56
CA ALA A 35 13.20 1.51 13.98
C ALA A 35 11.97 2.42 14.24
N PHE A 36 11.92 3.60 13.61
CA PHE A 36 10.73 4.47 13.67
C PHE A 36 9.50 3.79 13.06
N GLY A 37 9.66 3.05 11.96
CA GLY A 37 8.57 2.31 11.34
C GLY A 37 8.05 1.18 12.23
N ILE A 38 8.92 0.41 12.87
CA ILE A 38 8.54 -0.62 13.86
C ILE A 38 7.80 0.03 15.04
N PHE A 39 8.33 1.14 15.57
CA PHE A 39 7.67 1.89 16.63
C PHE A 39 6.27 2.34 16.21
N ASN A 40 6.13 2.90 15.02
CA ASN A 40 4.85 3.36 14.50
C ASN A 40 3.85 2.20 14.29
N ALA A 41 4.30 1.09 13.71
CA ALA A 41 3.43 -0.06 13.40
C ALA A 41 2.97 -0.82 14.65
N PHE A 42 3.86 -0.99 15.64
CA PHE A 42 3.60 -1.88 16.79
C PHE A 42 3.34 -1.14 18.10
N VAL A 43 3.83 0.09 18.26
CA VAL A 43 3.58 0.90 19.48
C VAL A 43 2.49 1.93 19.24
N LEU A 44 2.52 2.66 18.13
CA LEU A 44 1.46 3.60 17.79
C LEU A 44 0.27 2.93 17.10
N LEU A 45 0.34 1.63 16.83
CA LEU A 45 -0.71 0.81 16.25
C LEU A 45 -1.19 1.30 14.86
N TRP A 46 -0.24 1.70 14.02
CA TRP A 46 -0.52 2.11 12.65
C TRP A 46 -0.10 1.02 11.65
N PRO A 47 -0.99 0.06 11.30
CA PRO A 47 -0.67 -1.03 10.38
C PRO A 47 -0.28 -0.51 8.99
N ALA A 48 0.65 -1.18 8.34
CA ALA A 48 1.16 -0.81 7.01
C ALA A 48 2.00 0.48 7.02
N ASP A 49 2.93 0.57 7.96
CA ASP A 49 3.85 1.71 8.09
C ASP A 49 4.75 1.88 6.83
N ILE A 50 4.87 3.13 6.37
CA ILE A 50 5.67 3.45 5.19
C ILE A 50 7.16 3.62 5.53
N LEU A 51 7.52 4.04 6.76
CA LEU A 51 8.90 4.27 7.17
C LEU A 51 9.70 2.98 7.20
N PHE A 52 9.10 1.91 7.76
CA PHE A 52 9.70 0.58 7.76
C PHE A 52 10.06 0.13 6.33
N ARG A 53 9.11 0.25 5.42
CA ARG A 53 9.27 -0.15 4.01
C ARG A 53 10.32 0.68 3.30
N PHE A 54 10.34 1.99 3.50
CA PHE A 54 11.35 2.89 2.94
C PHE A 54 12.74 2.58 3.50
N GLY A 55 12.84 2.25 4.79
CA GLY A 55 14.09 1.86 5.39
C GLY A 55 14.67 0.59 4.77
N VAL A 56 13.86 -0.48 4.65
CA VAL A 56 14.27 -1.75 4.02
C VAL A 56 14.68 -1.53 2.56
N LEU A 57 13.83 -0.85 1.78
CA LEU A 57 14.12 -0.57 0.37
C LEU A 57 15.32 0.37 0.19
N GLY A 58 15.51 1.33 1.11
CA GLY A 58 16.67 2.22 1.08
C GLY A 58 18.00 1.49 1.23
N ILE A 59 18.05 0.40 2.01
CA ILE A 59 19.22 -0.48 2.10
C ILE A 59 19.42 -1.24 0.78
N LEU A 60 18.35 -1.81 0.20
CA LEU A 60 18.44 -2.54 -1.06
C LEU A 60 18.85 -1.63 -2.22
N LEU A 61 18.28 -0.45 -2.33
CA LEU A 61 18.60 0.54 -3.37
C LEU A 61 20.02 1.08 -3.28
N PHE A 62 20.63 1.04 -2.10
CA PHE A 62 21.99 1.48 -1.91
C PHE A 62 22.97 0.74 -2.83
N ALA A 63 22.77 -0.54 -3.12
CA ALA A 63 23.64 -1.29 -4.03
C ALA A 63 23.68 -0.70 -5.48
N PHE A 64 22.65 0.07 -5.85
CA PHE A 64 22.43 0.56 -7.21
C PHE A 64 22.76 2.06 -7.40
N TRP A 65 23.20 2.76 -6.37
CA TRP A 65 23.36 4.21 -6.44
C TRP A 65 24.38 4.70 -7.48
N ARG A 66 25.39 3.88 -7.81
CA ARG A 66 26.41 4.13 -8.84
C ARG A 66 26.00 3.69 -10.25
N MET A 67 24.83 3.06 -10.39
CA MET A 67 24.38 2.53 -11.68
C MET A 67 24.13 3.68 -12.67
N ARG A 68 24.50 3.45 -13.93
CA ARG A 68 24.22 4.40 -15.01
C ARG A 68 22.71 4.60 -15.20
N SER A 69 22.30 5.80 -15.67
CA SER A 69 20.88 6.13 -15.85
C SER A 69 20.11 5.10 -16.69
N LYS A 70 20.70 4.56 -17.78
CA LYS A 70 20.07 3.50 -18.59
C LYS A 70 19.80 2.24 -17.77
N GLY A 71 20.74 1.82 -16.93
CA GLY A 71 20.57 0.66 -16.06
C GLY A 71 19.46 0.86 -15.02
N LEU A 72 19.35 2.05 -14.45
CA LEU A 72 18.27 2.40 -13.51
C LEU A 72 16.89 2.35 -14.16
N LEU A 73 16.78 2.79 -15.42
CA LEU A 73 15.54 2.65 -16.18
C LEU A 73 15.18 1.17 -16.43
N ILE A 74 16.18 0.37 -16.83
CA ILE A 74 16.00 -1.08 -17.02
C ILE A 74 15.56 -1.73 -15.70
N ALA A 75 16.18 -1.40 -14.58
CA ALA A 75 15.80 -1.90 -13.26
C ALA A 75 14.35 -1.54 -12.89
N ALA A 76 13.92 -0.31 -13.17
CA ALA A 76 12.53 0.12 -12.97
C ALA A 76 11.55 -0.70 -13.82
N ILE A 77 11.88 -0.94 -15.09
CA ILE A 77 11.08 -1.78 -15.99
C ILE A 77 11.02 -3.22 -15.50
N ILE A 78 12.15 -3.80 -15.10
CA ILE A 78 12.20 -5.18 -14.56
C ILE A 78 11.32 -5.30 -13.31
N CYS A 79 11.43 -4.38 -12.35
CA CYS A 79 10.57 -4.40 -11.16
C CYS A 79 9.09 -4.31 -11.51
N THR A 80 8.74 -3.46 -12.49
CA THR A 80 7.37 -3.34 -12.99
C THR A 80 6.87 -4.65 -13.62
N LEU A 81 7.69 -5.29 -14.45
CA LEU A 81 7.35 -6.57 -15.10
C LEU A 81 7.20 -7.70 -14.07
N ILE A 82 8.08 -7.76 -13.06
CA ILE A 82 7.97 -8.75 -11.97
C ILE A 82 6.67 -8.54 -11.20
N TYR A 83 6.28 -7.30 -10.87
CA TYR A 83 5.01 -7.02 -10.23
C TYR A 83 3.84 -7.50 -11.10
N CYS A 84 3.81 -7.12 -12.37
CA CYS A 84 2.77 -7.53 -13.31
C CYS A 84 2.68 -9.05 -13.42
N GLY A 85 3.83 -9.74 -13.53
CA GLY A 85 3.89 -11.20 -13.58
C GLY A 85 3.35 -11.87 -12.33
N LYS A 86 3.69 -11.35 -11.14
CA LYS A 86 3.16 -11.87 -9.86
C LYS A 86 1.65 -11.64 -9.72
N GLN A 87 1.14 -10.48 -10.10
CA GLN A 87 -0.30 -10.20 -10.08
C GLN A 87 -1.07 -11.16 -11.01
N TYR A 88 -0.50 -11.40 -12.19
CA TYR A 88 -1.08 -12.37 -13.12
C TYR A 88 -1.03 -13.79 -12.57
N TRP A 89 0.07 -14.20 -11.94
CA TRP A 89 0.20 -15.53 -11.33
C TRP A 89 -0.89 -15.75 -10.27
N TYR A 90 -1.04 -14.85 -9.30
CA TYR A 90 -2.11 -14.97 -8.30
C TYR A 90 -3.49 -15.05 -8.92
N PHE A 91 -3.73 -14.28 -9.98
CA PHE A 91 -5.00 -14.33 -10.70
C PHE A 91 -5.18 -15.64 -11.49
N ALA A 92 -4.11 -16.22 -12.02
CA ALA A 92 -4.14 -17.52 -12.68
C ALA A 92 -4.46 -18.66 -11.69
N ASP A 93 -3.93 -18.58 -10.46
CA ASP A 93 -4.27 -19.50 -9.37
C ASP A 93 -5.77 -19.39 -9.01
N ASP A 94 -6.31 -18.16 -8.88
CA ASP A 94 -7.73 -17.94 -8.64
C ASP A 94 -8.59 -18.50 -9.78
N LYS A 95 -8.13 -18.40 -11.03
CA LYS A 95 -8.81 -18.99 -12.20
C LYS A 95 -8.81 -20.53 -12.16
N ASP A 96 -7.70 -21.12 -11.78
CA ASP A 96 -7.59 -22.56 -11.66
C ASP A 96 -8.49 -23.10 -10.54
N ASP A 97 -8.49 -22.43 -9.40
CA ASP A 97 -9.41 -22.75 -8.28
C ASP A 97 -10.88 -22.59 -8.68
N HIS A 98 -11.23 -21.55 -9.43
CA HIS A 98 -12.59 -21.36 -9.97
C HIS A 98 -12.99 -22.47 -10.93
N LYS A 99 -12.10 -22.89 -11.84
CA LYS A 99 -12.37 -24.01 -12.77
C LYS A 99 -12.64 -25.31 -12.01
N LYS A 100 -11.80 -25.64 -11.01
CA LYS A 100 -11.99 -26.81 -10.17
C LYS A 100 -13.33 -26.77 -9.43
N TYR A 101 -13.67 -25.62 -8.85
CA TYR A 101 -14.96 -25.39 -8.21
C TYR A 101 -16.13 -25.61 -9.16
N THR A 102 -16.06 -25.07 -10.39
CA THR A 102 -17.14 -25.23 -11.39
C THR A 102 -17.36 -26.70 -11.73
N VAL A 103 -16.28 -27.46 -11.93
CA VAL A 103 -16.37 -28.91 -12.19
C VAL A 103 -17.03 -29.66 -11.00
N VAL A 104 -16.63 -29.32 -9.76
CA VAL A 104 -17.22 -29.93 -8.56
C VAL A 104 -18.70 -29.58 -8.44
N MET A 105 -19.09 -28.35 -8.74
CA MET A 105 -20.52 -27.94 -8.71
C MET A 105 -21.36 -28.61 -9.80
N GLU A 106 -20.79 -28.86 -10.97
CA GLU A 106 -21.47 -29.62 -12.02
C GLU A 106 -21.68 -31.10 -11.62
N LEU A 107 -20.67 -31.70 -11.00
CA LEU A 107 -20.79 -33.06 -10.45
C LEU A 107 -21.85 -33.13 -9.34
N GLU A 108 -21.84 -32.16 -8.42
CA GLU A 108 -22.86 -32.10 -7.35
C GLU A 108 -24.28 -31.93 -7.92
N LYS A 109 -24.47 -31.16 -8.98
CA LYS A 109 -25.74 -31.02 -9.69
C LYS A 109 -26.18 -32.34 -10.31
N LYS A 110 -25.26 -33.05 -10.98
CA LYS A 110 -25.54 -34.37 -11.57
C LYS A 110 -25.95 -35.37 -10.49
N PHE A 111 -25.20 -35.45 -9.38
CA PHE A 111 -25.58 -36.35 -8.27
C PHE A 111 -26.95 -36.02 -7.70
N LYS A 112 -27.30 -34.74 -7.51
CA LYS A 112 -28.63 -34.34 -7.06
C LYS A 112 -29.72 -34.70 -8.06
N GLN A 113 -29.44 -34.57 -9.35
CA GLN A 113 -30.39 -34.93 -10.39
C GLN A 113 -30.59 -36.46 -10.48
N ASP A 114 -29.50 -37.23 -10.45
CA ASP A 114 -29.54 -38.68 -10.47
C ASP A 114 -30.27 -39.25 -9.24
N SER A 115 -30.02 -38.70 -8.04
CA SER A 115 -30.76 -39.11 -6.83
C SER A 115 -32.25 -38.75 -6.88
N THR A 116 -32.62 -37.62 -7.49
CA THR A 116 -34.02 -37.22 -7.69
C THR A 116 -34.71 -38.11 -8.71
N ASP A 117 -34.03 -38.45 -9.80
CA ASP A 117 -34.56 -39.34 -10.83
C ASP A 117 -34.67 -40.79 -10.32
N GLN A 118 -33.71 -41.23 -9.50
CA GLN A 118 -33.79 -42.53 -8.82
C GLN A 118 -34.96 -42.59 -7.82
N ALA A 119 -35.12 -41.55 -6.97
CA ALA A 119 -36.25 -41.46 -6.04
C ALA A 119 -37.61 -41.47 -6.76
N LYS A 120 -37.71 -40.83 -7.94
CA LYS A 120 -38.93 -40.91 -8.78
C LYS A 120 -39.17 -42.34 -9.34
N LYS A 121 -38.11 -43.01 -9.80
CA LYS A 121 -38.17 -44.39 -10.28
C LYS A 121 -38.57 -45.36 -9.15
N ASP A 122 -38.01 -45.18 -7.97
CA ASP A 122 -38.29 -45.99 -6.79
C ASP A 122 -39.74 -45.77 -6.28
N SER A 123 -40.23 -44.51 -6.35
CA SER A 123 -41.63 -44.20 -6.02
C SER A 123 -42.66 -44.84 -7.00
N LEU A 124 -42.25 -45.01 -8.25
CA LEU A 124 -43.07 -45.70 -9.27
C LEU A 124 -43.01 -47.23 -9.18
N ASN A 125 -41.99 -47.80 -8.50
CA ASN A 125 -41.74 -49.23 -8.39
C ASN A 125 -41.97 -49.81 -6.97
N ILE A 126 -42.59 -49.07 -6.05
CA ILE A 126 -42.76 -49.41 -4.64
C ILE A 126 -43.51 -50.76 -4.47
N GLU A 127 -44.29 -51.20 -5.47
CA GLU A 127 -44.98 -52.51 -5.42
C GLU A 127 -44.04 -53.72 -5.62
N LYS A 128 -42.80 -53.55 -6.04
CA LYS A 128 -41.89 -54.63 -6.47
C LYS A 128 -40.74 -54.98 -5.56
N TYR A 129 -40.38 -54.14 -4.59
CA TYR A 129 -39.16 -54.31 -3.79
C TYR A 129 -39.40 -54.38 -2.29
N THR A 130 -38.75 -55.35 -1.63
CA THR A 130 -38.80 -55.53 -0.17
C THR A 130 -38.05 -54.29 0.50
N VAL A 131 -38.58 -53.84 1.64
CA VAL A 131 -38.06 -52.70 2.42
C VAL A 131 -36.54 -52.78 2.69
N ALA A 132 -36.00 -54.01 2.78
CA ALA A 132 -34.56 -54.24 2.95
C ALA A 132 -33.73 -53.90 1.69
N GLN A 133 -34.27 -54.16 0.49
CA GLN A 133 -33.61 -53.84 -0.77
C GLN A 133 -33.62 -52.33 -1.06
N ILE A 134 -34.70 -51.64 -0.68
CA ILE A 134 -34.79 -50.18 -0.78
C ILE A 134 -33.74 -49.52 0.13
N LYS A 135 -33.62 -49.97 1.38
CA LYS A 135 -32.59 -49.44 2.31
C LYS A 135 -31.16 -49.73 1.86
N LEU A 136 -30.90 -50.86 1.21
CA LEU A 136 -29.58 -51.22 0.68
C LEU A 136 -29.23 -50.36 -0.55
N ASN A 137 -30.18 -50.17 -1.45
CA ASN A 137 -30.02 -49.31 -2.62
C ASN A 137 -29.84 -47.84 -2.24
N ASP A 138 -30.61 -47.34 -1.27
CA ASP A 138 -30.44 -45.99 -0.73
C ASP A 138 -29.06 -45.76 -0.07
N SER A 139 -28.55 -46.78 0.63
CA SER A 139 -27.23 -46.69 1.25
C SER A 139 -26.07 -46.78 0.24
N LEU A 140 -26.25 -47.53 -0.83
CA LEU A 140 -25.28 -47.63 -1.94
C LEU A 140 -25.31 -46.37 -2.83
N ALA A 141 -26.50 -45.85 -3.13
CA ALA A 141 -26.67 -44.59 -3.84
C ALA A 141 -26.05 -43.42 -3.07
N LYS A 142 -26.32 -43.27 -1.77
CA LYS A 142 -25.70 -42.26 -0.91
C LYS A 142 -24.19 -42.35 -0.86
N LYS A 143 -23.61 -43.56 -0.97
CA LYS A 143 -22.14 -43.75 -0.96
C LYS A 143 -21.50 -43.36 -2.28
N ASN A 144 -22.21 -43.45 -3.39
CA ASN A 144 -21.75 -43.07 -4.73
C ASN A 144 -21.99 -41.58 -5.05
N ASP A 145 -22.97 -40.94 -4.37
CA ASP A 145 -23.41 -39.57 -4.61
C ASP A 145 -22.71 -38.54 -3.72
N THR A 146 -21.67 -38.93 -2.98
CA THR A 146 -20.88 -38.00 -2.12
C THR A 146 -19.61 -37.54 -2.80
N LEU A 147 -19.33 -36.27 -2.68
CA LEU A 147 -18.08 -35.68 -3.12
C LEU A 147 -16.87 -36.36 -2.43
N ASN A 148 -15.82 -36.59 -3.18
CA ASN A 148 -14.54 -37.07 -2.61
C ASN A 148 -13.93 -35.95 -1.73
N ARG A 149 -13.18 -36.32 -0.66
CA ARG A 149 -12.46 -35.37 0.22
C ARG A 149 -11.65 -34.31 -0.52
N LYS A 150 -11.07 -34.65 -1.68
CA LYS A 150 -10.36 -33.69 -2.54
C LYS A 150 -11.31 -32.67 -3.14
N GLN A 151 -12.46 -33.10 -3.63
CA GLN A 151 -13.49 -32.24 -4.23
C GLN A 151 -14.12 -31.31 -3.18
N GLU A 152 -14.41 -31.81 -1.98
CA GLU A 152 -14.88 -31.00 -0.85
C GLU A 152 -13.84 -29.91 -0.47
N ARG A 153 -12.56 -30.26 -0.46
CA ARG A 153 -11.49 -29.31 -0.18
C ARG A 153 -11.38 -28.23 -1.27
N GLU A 154 -11.48 -28.60 -2.54
CA GLU A 154 -11.45 -27.67 -3.68
C GLU A 154 -12.68 -26.74 -3.64
N LYS A 155 -13.86 -27.27 -3.33
CA LYS A 155 -15.07 -26.46 -3.11
C LYS A 155 -14.91 -25.50 -1.94
N GLY A 156 -14.48 -26.00 -0.79
CA GLY A 156 -14.26 -25.19 0.42
C GLY A 156 -13.21 -24.09 0.25
N LYS A 157 -12.15 -24.34 -0.56
CA LYS A 157 -11.13 -23.34 -0.87
C LYS A 157 -11.71 -22.14 -1.62
N TRP A 158 -12.49 -22.39 -2.68
CA TRP A 158 -13.12 -21.34 -3.46
C TRP A 158 -14.21 -20.59 -2.68
N GLU A 159 -15.08 -21.32 -1.97
CA GLU A 159 -16.11 -20.73 -1.11
C GLU A 159 -15.50 -19.85 -0.01
N GLY A 160 -14.37 -20.27 0.58
CA GLY A 160 -13.60 -19.49 1.53
C GLY A 160 -13.07 -18.18 0.93
N THR A 161 -12.56 -18.24 -0.31
CA THR A 161 -12.12 -17.05 -1.05
C THR A 161 -13.28 -16.08 -1.28
N ILE A 162 -14.41 -16.57 -1.75
CA ILE A 162 -15.63 -15.74 -1.97
C ILE A 162 -16.12 -15.15 -0.66
N LYS A 163 -16.18 -15.94 0.42
CA LYS A 163 -16.62 -15.47 1.73
C LYS A 163 -15.73 -14.35 2.27
N GLY A 164 -14.42 -14.46 2.06
CA GLY A 164 -13.46 -13.41 2.45
C GLY A 164 -13.58 -12.09 1.66
N LEU A 165 -14.21 -12.14 0.48
CA LEU A 165 -14.42 -10.96 -0.38
C LEU A 165 -15.82 -10.33 -0.21
N LYS A 166 -16.80 -11.09 0.31
CA LYS A 166 -18.13 -10.55 0.56
C LYS A 166 -18.11 -9.59 1.73
N TYR A 167 -18.88 -8.52 1.58
CA TYR A 167 -19.16 -7.60 2.68
C TYR A 167 -19.87 -8.37 3.81
N ASP A 168 -19.20 -8.49 4.94
CA ASP A 168 -19.76 -9.10 6.15
C ASP A 168 -20.02 -8.00 7.19
N SER A 169 -21.27 -7.61 7.32
CA SER A 169 -21.69 -6.58 8.29
C SER A 169 -21.43 -7.02 9.74
N ALA A 170 -21.50 -8.31 10.05
CA ALA A 170 -21.20 -8.82 11.38
C ALA A 170 -19.70 -8.75 11.70
N ALA A 171 -18.83 -9.12 10.74
CA ALA A 171 -17.39 -8.97 10.88
C ALA A 171 -17.00 -7.50 11.04
N LEU A 172 -17.61 -6.58 10.29
CA LEU A 172 -17.39 -5.14 10.42
C LEU A 172 -17.85 -4.60 11.77
N ALA A 173 -18.99 -5.04 12.26
CA ALA A 173 -19.48 -4.67 13.58
C ALA A 173 -18.55 -5.18 14.69
N ALA A 174 -18.01 -6.42 14.55
CA ALA A 174 -17.03 -7.00 15.44
C ALA A 174 -15.70 -6.22 15.41
N GLU A 175 -15.20 -5.84 14.22
CA GLU A 175 -14.01 -5.00 14.06
C GLU A 175 -14.21 -3.63 14.72
N ASN A 176 -15.33 -2.97 14.45
CA ASN A 176 -15.66 -1.68 15.07
C ASN A 176 -15.71 -1.78 16.60
N LYS A 177 -16.28 -2.86 17.14
CA LYS A 177 -16.33 -3.11 18.59
C LYS A 177 -14.93 -3.35 19.16
N ALA A 178 -14.10 -4.14 18.50
CA ALA A 178 -12.72 -4.41 18.90
C ALA A 178 -11.89 -3.12 18.92
N MET A 179 -12.02 -2.28 17.89
CA MET A 179 -11.28 -1.01 17.77
C MET A 179 -11.75 0.06 18.75
N ARG A 180 -13.02 0.01 19.21
CA ARG A 180 -13.59 0.93 20.22
C ARG A 180 -13.37 0.47 21.66
N THR A 181 -12.68 -0.63 21.87
CA THR A 181 -12.43 -1.14 23.23
C THR A 181 -11.49 -0.22 23.98
N ASN A 182 -11.86 0.20 25.20
CA ASN A 182 -11.08 1.09 26.08
C ASN A 182 -9.83 0.41 26.68
N SER A 183 -9.09 -0.34 25.86
CA SER A 183 -7.90 -1.06 26.28
C SER A 183 -6.89 -1.10 25.15
N TYR A 184 -5.74 -0.46 25.37
CA TYR A 184 -4.62 -0.50 24.43
C TYR A 184 -4.18 -1.93 24.12
N CYS A 185 -4.03 -2.79 25.15
CA CYS A 185 -3.58 -4.17 24.96
C CYS A 185 -4.55 -5.00 24.09
N LYS A 186 -5.86 -4.81 24.24
CA LYS A 186 -6.85 -5.51 23.39
C LYS A 186 -6.78 -5.04 21.95
N THR A 187 -6.66 -3.74 21.72
CA THR A 187 -6.47 -3.15 20.39
C THR A 187 -5.14 -3.62 19.79
N TRP A 188 -4.08 -3.68 20.58
CA TRP A 188 -2.77 -4.20 20.17
C TRP A 188 -2.86 -5.66 19.70
N ASN A 189 -3.47 -6.54 20.51
CA ASN A 189 -3.66 -7.95 20.12
C ASN A 189 -4.46 -8.11 18.83
N HIS A 190 -5.43 -7.24 18.58
CA HIS A 190 -6.22 -7.25 17.35
C HIS A 190 -5.41 -6.80 16.12
N LEU A 191 -4.56 -5.80 16.27
CA LEU A 191 -3.82 -5.19 15.15
C LEU A 191 -2.47 -5.83 14.86
N VAL A 192 -1.85 -6.51 15.83
CA VAL A 192 -0.47 -7.04 15.68
C VAL A 192 -0.33 -8.00 14.52
N GLU A 193 -1.28 -8.91 14.31
CA GLU A 193 -1.25 -9.84 13.17
C GLU A 193 -1.40 -9.11 11.83
N ARG A 194 -2.24 -8.08 11.79
CA ARG A 194 -2.41 -7.24 10.60
C ARG A 194 -1.11 -6.48 10.27
N SER A 195 -0.44 -5.93 11.29
CA SER A 195 0.87 -5.28 11.13
C SER A 195 1.93 -6.26 10.66
N LYS A 196 2.05 -7.44 11.28
CA LYS A 196 2.99 -8.49 10.84
C LYS A 196 2.76 -8.87 9.38
N ASN A 197 1.53 -9.15 8.97
CA ASN A 197 1.21 -9.52 7.59
C ASN A 197 1.56 -8.43 6.59
N LYS A 198 1.34 -7.16 6.93
CA LYS A 198 1.64 -6.03 6.05
C LYS A 198 3.14 -5.72 5.97
N GLU A 199 3.87 -5.82 7.07
CA GLU A 199 5.29 -5.49 7.12
C GLU A 199 6.19 -6.66 6.70
N SER A 200 5.69 -7.91 6.72
CA SER A 200 6.45 -9.09 6.27
C SER A 200 5.92 -9.63 4.93
N PHE A 201 4.82 -10.38 4.96
CA PHE A 201 4.37 -11.15 3.81
C PHE A 201 4.06 -10.26 2.58
N TRP A 202 3.30 -9.17 2.77
CA TRP A 202 2.96 -8.29 1.66
C TRP A 202 4.19 -7.60 1.07
N LEU A 203 5.12 -7.12 1.92
CA LEU A 203 6.35 -6.48 1.47
C LEU A 203 7.19 -7.43 0.62
N TYR A 204 7.38 -8.68 1.08
CA TYR A 204 8.15 -9.68 0.34
C TYR A 204 7.47 -10.11 -0.96
N SER A 205 6.15 -10.30 -0.92
CA SER A 205 5.42 -10.86 -2.07
C SER A 205 5.32 -9.85 -3.22
N ILE A 206 4.80 -8.67 -2.97
CA ILE A 206 4.43 -7.67 -4.00
C ILE A 206 5.03 -6.30 -3.72
N GLY A 207 5.01 -5.87 -2.45
CA GLY A 207 5.30 -4.49 -2.06
C GLY A 207 6.70 -4.01 -2.43
N THR A 208 7.71 -4.88 -2.37
CA THR A 208 9.08 -4.57 -2.78
C THR A 208 9.13 -4.14 -4.26
N TRP A 209 8.48 -4.87 -5.14
CA TRP A 209 8.49 -4.60 -6.58
C TRP A 209 7.68 -3.36 -6.92
N GLU A 210 6.53 -3.18 -6.26
CA GLU A 210 5.68 -2.01 -6.40
C GLU A 210 6.39 -0.71 -6.02
N MET A 211 7.13 -0.73 -4.91
CA MET A 211 7.80 0.47 -4.40
C MET A 211 9.18 0.70 -5.03
N ALA A 212 9.92 -0.36 -5.38
CA ALA A 212 11.24 -0.23 -5.99
C ALA A 212 11.18 0.38 -7.40
N ALA A 213 10.17 0.03 -8.21
CA ALA A 213 10.03 0.54 -9.57
C ALA A 213 10.00 2.09 -9.62
N PRO A 214 9.13 2.81 -8.90
CA PRO A 214 9.15 4.27 -8.90
C PRO A 214 10.40 4.84 -8.23
N MET A 215 11.06 4.13 -7.30
CA MET A 215 12.31 4.59 -6.70
C MET A 215 13.47 4.56 -7.70
N PHE A 216 13.64 3.46 -8.46
CA PHE A 216 14.61 3.39 -9.55
C PHE A 216 14.33 4.43 -10.64
N LEU A 217 13.06 4.64 -10.98
CA LEU A 217 12.70 5.70 -11.90
C LEU A 217 13.06 7.09 -11.37
N GLY A 218 12.89 7.35 -10.08
CA GLY A 218 13.31 8.61 -9.45
C GLY A 218 14.80 8.86 -9.56
N MET A 219 15.64 7.81 -9.36
CA MET A 219 17.09 7.87 -9.57
C MET A 219 17.43 8.16 -11.05
N PHE A 220 16.75 7.50 -11.99
CA PHE A 220 16.88 7.75 -13.43
C PHE A 220 16.53 9.19 -13.78
N LEU A 221 15.37 9.70 -13.34
CA LEU A 221 14.89 11.05 -13.64
C LEU A 221 15.84 12.11 -13.09
N LEU A 222 16.45 11.88 -11.92
CA LEU A 222 17.49 12.74 -11.40
C LEU A 222 18.72 12.73 -12.32
N GLY A 223 19.14 11.54 -12.77
CA GLY A 223 20.32 11.37 -13.64
C GLY A 223 20.19 12.08 -14.99
N ILE A 224 18.99 12.13 -15.58
CA ILE A 224 18.74 12.87 -16.83
C ILE A 224 18.46 14.37 -16.60
N GLY A 225 18.46 14.83 -15.33
CA GLY A 225 18.26 16.23 -14.98
C GLY A 225 16.80 16.69 -14.99
N PHE A 226 15.83 15.78 -14.86
CA PHE A 226 14.40 16.10 -14.79
C PHE A 226 14.07 17.05 -13.64
N PHE A 227 14.66 16.86 -12.46
CA PHE A 227 14.46 17.72 -11.28
C PHE A 227 15.33 19.00 -11.34
N SER A 228 16.26 19.10 -12.28
CA SER A 228 17.05 20.30 -12.51
C SER A 228 16.34 21.20 -13.54
N ARG A 229 16.69 22.50 -13.58
CA ARG A 229 16.09 23.43 -14.55
C ARG A 229 16.52 23.19 -16.02
N ARG A 230 17.11 22.03 -16.35
CA ARG A 230 17.60 21.69 -17.69
C ARG A 230 16.47 21.41 -18.71
N PHE A 231 15.31 20.95 -18.25
CA PHE A 231 14.16 20.71 -19.11
C PHE A 231 13.44 22.03 -19.46
N SER A 232 13.09 22.21 -20.71
CA SER A 232 12.26 23.35 -21.15
C SER A 232 10.84 23.23 -20.60
N PRO A 233 10.12 24.34 -20.38
CA PRO A 233 8.71 24.29 -19.97
C PRO A 233 7.84 23.44 -20.88
N SER A 234 8.03 23.51 -22.19
CA SER A 234 7.27 22.72 -23.17
C SER A 234 7.43 21.21 -22.95
N LYS A 235 8.64 20.73 -22.59
CA LYS A 235 8.86 19.32 -22.29
C LYS A 235 8.08 18.88 -21.06
N TYR A 236 8.01 19.70 -20.01
CA TYR A 236 7.20 19.39 -18.81
C TYR A 236 5.71 19.37 -19.13
N ILE A 237 5.22 20.29 -19.98
CA ILE A 237 3.81 20.34 -20.40
C ILE A 237 3.45 19.04 -21.15
N ILE A 238 4.24 18.68 -22.16
CA ILE A 238 4.03 17.48 -22.97
C ILE A 238 4.09 16.23 -22.08
N THR A 239 5.11 16.14 -21.19
CA THR A 239 5.22 15.02 -20.25
C THR A 239 3.99 14.95 -19.33
N ALA A 240 3.55 16.08 -18.77
CA ALA A 240 2.37 16.11 -17.90
C ALA A 240 1.11 15.65 -18.64
N ILE A 241 0.84 16.17 -19.83
CA ILE A 241 -0.36 15.82 -20.62
C ILE A 241 -0.37 14.32 -20.94
N ILE A 242 0.75 13.79 -21.45
CA ILE A 242 0.83 12.38 -21.87
C ILE A 242 0.72 11.46 -20.64
N THR A 243 1.51 11.72 -19.59
CA THR A 243 1.58 10.81 -18.45
C THR A 243 0.33 10.87 -17.57
N LEU A 244 -0.28 12.06 -17.38
CA LEU A 244 -1.56 12.18 -16.69
C LEU A 244 -2.71 11.61 -17.51
N GLY A 245 -2.76 11.86 -18.81
CA GLY A 245 -3.80 11.32 -19.68
C GLY A 245 -3.82 9.79 -19.68
N ILE A 246 -2.68 9.14 -19.90
CA ILE A 246 -2.57 7.68 -19.87
C ILE A 246 -2.78 7.17 -18.45
N GLY A 247 -2.20 7.83 -17.43
CA GLY A 247 -2.33 7.44 -16.01
C GLY A 247 -3.79 7.46 -15.54
N PHE A 248 -4.55 8.51 -15.86
CA PHE A 248 -5.98 8.59 -15.53
C PHE A 248 -6.82 7.57 -16.30
N ALA A 249 -6.50 7.29 -17.57
CA ALA A 249 -7.17 6.24 -18.33
C ALA A 249 -6.98 4.86 -17.68
N LEU A 250 -5.73 4.53 -17.27
CA LEU A 250 -5.45 3.28 -16.54
C LEU A 250 -6.15 3.24 -15.17
N ALA A 251 -6.16 4.34 -14.42
CA ALA A 251 -6.85 4.45 -13.15
C ALA A 251 -8.36 4.22 -13.31
N TRP A 252 -8.97 4.80 -14.33
CA TRP A 252 -10.38 4.60 -14.64
C TRP A 252 -10.69 3.13 -14.97
N VAL A 253 -9.89 2.51 -15.84
CA VAL A 253 -10.00 1.08 -16.16
C VAL A 253 -9.88 0.22 -14.89
N ARG A 254 -8.89 0.49 -14.06
CA ARG A 254 -8.70 -0.22 -12.79
C ARG A 254 -9.89 -0.07 -11.84
N MET A 255 -10.42 1.14 -11.68
CA MET A 255 -11.59 1.40 -10.84
C MET A 255 -12.82 0.65 -11.37
N HIS A 256 -13.07 0.70 -12.67
CA HIS A 256 -14.18 0.00 -13.31
C HIS A 256 -14.09 -1.51 -13.09
N TYR A 257 -12.92 -2.12 -13.35
CA TYR A 257 -12.74 -3.56 -13.12
C TYR A 257 -12.75 -3.94 -11.63
N SER A 258 -12.28 -3.08 -10.74
CA SER A 258 -12.37 -3.28 -9.30
C SER A 258 -13.82 -3.28 -8.82
N SER A 259 -14.67 -2.42 -9.36
CA SER A 259 -16.10 -2.38 -9.04
C SER A 259 -16.81 -3.67 -9.48
N ILE A 260 -16.52 -4.17 -10.69
CA ILE A 260 -17.06 -5.45 -11.18
C ILE A 260 -16.60 -6.60 -10.27
N LYS A 261 -15.31 -6.62 -9.92
CA LYS A 261 -14.73 -7.62 -9.01
C LYS A 261 -15.43 -7.66 -7.65
N LEU A 262 -15.79 -6.50 -7.10
CA LEU A 262 -16.47 -6.41 -5.80
C LEU A 262 -17.92 -6.90 -5.85
N VAL A 263 -18.61 -6.70 -6.97
CA VAL A 263 -20.01 -7.10 -7.14
C VAL A 263 -20.14 -8.60 -7.45
N ASP A 264 -19.36 -9.07 -8.42
CA ASP A 264 -19.35 -10.46 -8.87
C ASP A 264 -17.93 -10.97 -9.12
N TYR A 265 -17.30 -11.48 -8.09
CA TYR A 265 -15.95 -12.04 -8.19
C TYR A 265 -15.90 -13.30 -9.06
N THR A 266 -16.91 -14.14 -8.96
CA THR A 266 -16.98 -15.40 -9.71
C THR A 266 -17.06 -15.15 -11.21
N GLY A 267 -17.98 -14.30 -11.63
CA GLY A 267 -18.09 -13.88 -13.03
C GLY A 267 -16.87 -13.11 -13.51
N TYR A 268 -16.24 -12.30 -12.62
CA TYR A 268 -15.01 -11.61 -12.96
C TYR A 268 -13.86 -12.58 -13.28
N VAL A 269 -13.60 -13.55 -12.41
CA VAL A 269 -12.53 -14.55 -12.60
C VAL A 269 -12.79 -15.44 -13.81
N GLY A 270 -14.05 -15.83 -14.04
CA GLY A 270 -14.43 -16.65 -15.19
C GLY A 270 -14.23 -15.95 -16.53
N ASN A 271 -14.61 -14.66 -16.64
CA ASN A 271 -14.75 -13.96 -17.91
C ASN A 271 -13.60 -12.98 -18.24
N ARG A 272 -12.76 -12.61 -17.29
CA ARG A 272 -11.71 -11.60 -17.51
C ARG A 272 -10.33 -12.21 -17.69
N ALA A 273 -9.49 -11.51 -18.48
CA ALA A 273 -8.13 -11.96 -18.77
C ALA A 273 -7.11 -11.51 -17.72
N PHE A 274 -7.36 -10.36 -17.04
CA PHE A 274 -6.41 -9.70 -16.18
C PHE A 274 -7.03 -9.28 -14.84
N PRO A 275 -6.25 -9.29 -13.72
CA PRO A 275 -6.70 -8.71 -12.46
C PRO A 275 -6.77 -7.16 -12.55
N PRO A 276 -7.62 -6.49 -11.76
CA PRO A 276 -7.75 -5.03 -11.81
C PRO A 276 -6.43 -4.30 -11.58
N ASN A 277 -5.60 -4.82 -10.69
CA ASN A 277 -4.32 -4.20 -10.29
C ASN A 277 -3.13 -4.61 -11.16
N GLN A 278 -3.37 -5.25 -12.33
CA GLN A 278 -2.29 -5.73 -13.21
C GLN A 278 -1.27 -4.66 -13.56
N PHE A 279 -1.75 -3.48 -13.92
CA PHE A 279 -0.93 -2.36 -14.41
C PHE A 279 -0.76 -1.23 -13.39
N PHE A 280 -1.07 -1.49 -12.11
CA PHE A 280 -1.01 -0.50 -11.04
C PHE A 280 0.35 0.22 -10.89
N PRO A 281 1.53 -0.44 -11.02
CA PRO A 281 2.80 0.28 -10.96
C PRO A 281 3.01 1.23 -12.14
N ILE A 282 2.50 0.87 -13.33
CA ILE A 282 2.58 1.73 -14.52
C ILE A 282 1.72 2.97 -14.30
N GLU A 283 0.48 2.79 -13.84
CA GLU A 283 -0.42 3.87 -13.44
C GLU A 283 0.26 4.83 -12.45
N ASN A 284 0.79 4.28 -11.34
CA ASN A 284 1.46 5.07 -10.30
C ASN A 284 2.68 5.84 -10.82
N ILE A 285 3.50 5.22 -11.65
CA ILE A 285 4.67 5.84 -12.26
C ILE A 285 4.26 7.00 -13.18
N LEU A 286 3.25 6.79 -14.02
CA LEU A 286 2.75 7.79 -14.94
C LEU A 286 2.14 8.98 -14.18
N LEU A 287 1.23 8.72 -13.24
CA LEU A 287 0.61 9.77 -12.43
C LEU A 287 1.66 10.54 -11.62
N ALA A 288 2.61 9.84 -10.96
CA ALA A 288 3.65 10.49 -10.19
C ALA A 288 4.58 11.37 -11.05
N THR A 289 4.90 10.92 -12.28
CA THR A 289 5.72 11.70 -13.22
C THR A 289 4.94 12.91 -13.74
N GLY A 290 3.66 12.75 -14.03
CA GLY A 290 2.78 13.82 -14.47
C GLY A 290 2.59 14.89 -13.42
N TYR A 291 2.28 14.50 -12.18
CA TYR A 291 2.16 15.44 -11.06
C TYR A 291 3.49 16.14 -10.77
N ALA A 292 4.62 15.42 -10.81
CA ALA A 292 5.93 16.05 -10.64
C ALA A 292 6.22 17.08 -11.73
N SER A 293 5.87 16.79 -12.98
CA SER A 293 6.00 17.74 -14.10
C SER A 293 5.15 18.99 -13.89
N LEU A 294 3.90 18.81 -13.46
CA LEU A 294 2.97 19.92 -13.18
C LEU A 294 3.49 20.78 -12.02
N LEU A 295 3.95 20.16 -10.94
CA LEU A 295 4.52 20.86 -9.79
C LEU A 295 5.75 21.68 -10.18
N LEU A 296 6.64 21.12 -11.01
CA LEU A 296 7.83 21.83 -11.48
C LEU A 296 7.49 23.02 -12.38
N LEU A 297 6.41 22.92 -13.18
CA LEU A 297 5.90 24.05 -13.97
C LEU A 297 5.35 25.16 -13.07
N LEU A 298 4.52 24.82 -12.08
CA LEU A 298 3.95 25.78 -11.13
C LEU A 298 5.01 26.49 -10.31
N LEU A 299 6.06 25.77 -9.86
CA LEU A 299 7.21 26.33 -9.18
C LEU A 299 8.01 27.30 -10.07
N ARG A 300 8.11 27.04 -11.39
CA ARG A 300 8.76 27.95 -12.34
C ARG A 300 7.95 29.21 -12.60
N ALA A 301 6.62 29.07 -12.65
CA ALA A 301 5.74 30.22 -12.84
C ALA A 301 5.68 31.17 -11.64
N LYS A 302 6.34 30.80 -10.51
CA LYS A 302 6.33 31.53 -9.25
C LYS A 302 4.94 31.88 -8.72
N MET A 303 3.92 31.14 -9.17
CA MET A 303 2.55 31.28 -8.69
C MET A 303 2.45 30.75 -7.26
N LEU A 304 1.70 31.44 -6.40
CA LEU A 304 1.41 30.98 -5.04
C LEU A 304 2.68 30.71 -4.18
N ASN A 305 3.70 31.56 -4.25
CA ASN A 305 4.95 31.36 -3.51
C ASN A 305 4.76 31.12 -2.01
N TRP A 306 3.79 31.77 -1.39
CA TRP A 306 3.45 31.56 0.03
C TRP A 306 3.02 30.12 0.32
N LEU A 307 2.22 29.52 -0.59
CA LEU A 307 1.77 28.13 -0.46
C LEU A 307 2.95 27.16 -0.59
N TRP A 308 3.83 27.39 -1.57
CA TRP A 308 5.01 26.53 -1.76
C TRP A 308 5.98 26.62 -0.59
N GLN A 309 6.16 27.80 0.01
CA GLN A 309 6.94 27.95 1.23
C GLN A 309 6.35 27.20 2.41
N SER A 310 5.02 27.26 2.58
CA SER A 310 4.31 26.57 3.64
C SER A 310 4.38 25.04 3.45
N LEU A 311 4.20 24.54 2.23
CA LEU A 311 4.35 23.12 1.90
C LEU A 311 5.80 22.65 2.06
N ALA A 312 6.77 23.48 1.69
CA ALA A 312 8.19 23.19 1.91
C ALA A 312 8.53 23.11 3.40
N ALA A 313 7.91 23.97 4.23
CA ALA A 313 8.04 23.90 5.68
C ALA A 313 7.47 22.56 6.21
N ALA A 314 6.28 22.16 5.79
CA ALA A 314 5.70 20.86 6.14
C ALA A 314 6.59 19.69 5.68
N GLY A 315 7.19 19.77 4.48
CA GLY A 315 8.11 18.76 3.96
C GLY A 315 9.42 18.66 4.73
N ARG A 316 9.92 19.77 5.32
CA ARG A 316 11.11 19.74 6.20
C ARG A 316 10.84 19.05 7.54
N LEU A 317 9.60 18.98 7.97
CA LEU A 317 9.11 18.28 9.16
C LEU A 317 8.38 16.98 8.80
N ALA A 318 8.74 16.33 7.70
CA ALA A 318 7.99 15.18 7.16
C ALA A 318 7.85 14.03 8.16
N LEU A 319 8.93 13.65 8.87
CA LEU A 319 8.92 12.59 9.89
C LEU A 319 8.08 13.00 11.11
N THR A 320 8.27 14.21 11.59
CA THR A 320 7.49 14.76 12.72
C THR A 320 6.01 14.80 12.38
N ASN A 321 5.65 15.34 11.21
CA ASN A 321 4.26 15.43 10.77
C ASN A 321 3.64 14.04 10.58
N TYR A 322 4.39 13.08 10.05
CA TYR A 322 3.92 11.71 9.86
C TYR A 322 3.58 11.02 11.19
N ILE A 323 4.49 11.06 12.16
CA ILE A 323 4.26 10.47 13.48
C ILE A 323 3.17 11.24 14.25
N MET A 324 3.14 12.57 14.15
CA MET A 324 2.09 13.41 14.74
C MET A 324 0.71 13.04 14.18
N GLN A 325 0.60 12.85 12.87
CA GLN A 325 -0.65 12.40 12.25
C GLN A 325 -1.09 11.03 12.77
N THR A 326 -0.15 10.08 12.91
CA THR A 326 -0.45 8.77 13.50
C THR A 326 -0.98 8.91 14.92
N ILE A 327 -0.32 9.70 15.77
CA ILE A 327 -0.75 9.92 17.17
C ILE A 327 -2.16 10.55 17.19
N ILE A 328 -2.40 11.60 16.41
CA ILE A 328 -3.70 12.25 16.33
C ILE A 328 -4.78 11.25 15.90
N CYS A 329 -4.55 10.52 14.80
CA CYS A 329 -5.54 9.59 14.27
C CYS A 329 -5.80 8.41 15.21
N THR A 330 -4.76 7.78 15.77
CA THR A 330 -4.94 6.64 16.66
C THR A 330 -5.63 7.04 17.96
N PHE A 331 -5.28 8.20 18.54
CA PHE A 331 -5.94 8.71 19.73
C PHE A 331 -7.40 9.12 19.46
N PHE A 332 -7.68 9.66 18.29
CA PHE A 332 -9.04 10.08 17.93
C PHE A 332 -9.94 8.88 17.62
N PHE A 333 -9.45 7.92 16.83
CA PHE A 333 -10.29 6.82 16.36
C PHE A 333 -10.34 5.64 17.33
N TYR A 334 -9.24 5.27 17.99
CA TYR A 334 -9.19 4.05 18.80
C TYR A 334 -9.81 4.25 20.18
N GLY A 335 -10.31 3.14 20.75
CA GLY A 335 -11.07 3.15 21.99
C GLY A 335 -10.26 3.54 23.23
N TYR A 336 -8.94 3.40 23.23
CA TYR A 336 -8.10 3.92 24.31
C TYR A 336 -7.99 5.46 24.33
N GLY A 337 -8.42 6.14 23.26
CA GLY A 337 -8.62 7.58 23.18
C GLY A 337 -10.10 7.91 23.13
N PHE A 338 -10.55 8.61 22.08
CA PHE A 338 -11.95 9.03 21.94
C PHE A 338 -12.89 7.95 21.37
N GLY A 339 -12.39 6.91 20.72
CA GLY A 339 -13.19 5.77 20.26
C GLY A 339 -14.14 6.03 19.10
N TYR A 340 -13.83 6.98 18.23
CA TYR A 340 -14.66 7.35 17.07
C TYR A 340 -14.54 6.41 15.88
N PHE A 341 -13.85 5.27 15.98
CA PHE A 341 -13.66 4.34 14.88
C PHE A 341 -14.97 3.90 14.23
N GLY A 342 -15.08 4.02 12.90
CA GLY A 342 -16.27 3.63 12.13
C GLY A 342 -17.54 4.43 12.40
N ARG A 343 -17.44 5.67 12.92
CA ARG A 343 -18.62 6.56 13.15
C ARG A 343 -18.81 7.60 12.05
N PHE A 344 -17.77 7.89 11.30
CA PHE A 344 -17.78 8.94 10.28
C PHE A 344 -18.10 8.38 8.90
N THR A 345 -18.80 9.16 8.12
CA THR A 345 -18.99 8.96 6.69
C THR A 345 -17.70 9.26 5.94
N GLN A 346 -17.58 8.77 4.71
CA GLN A 346 -16.40 9.02 3.89
C GLN A 346 -16.15 10.52 3.65
N LEU A 347 -17.21 11.30 3.49
CA LEU A 347 -17.12 12.75 3.29
C LEU A 347 -16.56 13.46 4.53
N GLU A 348 -17.05 13.13 5.72
CA GLU A 348 -16.56 13.67 6.99
C GLU A 348 -15.07 13.34 7.22
N LEU A 349 -14.64 12.14 6.83
CA LEU A 349 -13.23 11.79 6.89
C LEU A 349 -12.36 12.67 5.98
N TYR A 350 -12.83 13.08 4.80
CA TYR A 350 -12.08 14.02 3.95
C TYR A 350 -11.95 15.41 4.61
N PHE A 351 -12.98 15.91 5.28
CA PHE A 351 -12.87 17.17 6.03
C PHE A 351 -11.86 17.07 7.16
N MET A 352 -11.89 15.97 7.92
CA MET A 352 -10.93 15.73 8.99
C MET A 352 -9.48 15.66 8.48
N VAL A 353 -9.24 15.02 7.33
CA VAL A 353 -7.92 15.02 6.69
C VAL A 353 -7.46 16.44 6.34
N ALA A 354 -8.36 17.26 5.80
CA ALA A 354 -8.04 18.66 5.47
C ALA A 354 -7.71 19.48 6.74
N GLU A 355 -8.43 19.27 7.83
CA GLU A 355 -8.16 19.91 9.13
C GLU A 355 -6.79 19.51 9.68
N ILE A 356 -6.47 18.21 9.68
CA ILE A 356 -5.16 17.72 10.13
C ILE A 356 -4.04 18.33 9.28
N TRP A 357 -4.18 18.38 7.96
CA TRP A 357 -3.19 18.99 7.09
C TRP A 357 -3.01 20.48 7.37
N MET A 358 -4.09 21.20 7.60
CA MET A 358 -4.03 22.62 7.94
C MET A 358 -3.26 22.84 9.26
N VAL A 359 -3.56 22.06 10.28
CA VAL A 359 -2.84 22.10 11.57
C VAL A 359 -1.36 21.79 11.37
N GLN A 360 -1.01 20.77 10.59
CA GLN A 360 0.37 20.38 10.31
C GLN A 360 1.15 21.48 9.56
N ILE A 361 0.52 22.13 8.58
CA ILE A 361 1.15 23.23 7.83
C ILE A 361 1.40 24.40 8.75
N VAL A 362 0.42 24.82 9.52
CA VAL A 362 0.54 25.94 10.48
C VAL A 362 1.62 25.62 11.52
N PHE A 363 1.58 24.45 12.13
CA PHE A 363 2.59 24.00 13.07
C PHE A 363 4.00 24.04 12.45
N SER A 364 4.14 23.51 11.22
CA SER A 364 5.45 23.46 10.55
C SER A 364 6.02 24.85 10.27
N VAL A 365 5.19 25.78 9.81
CA VAL A 365 5.61 27.16 9.54
C VAL A 365 6.00 27.88 10.84
N LEU A 366 5.20 27.73 11.90
CA LEU A 366 5.50 28.34 13.20
C LEU A 366 6.76 27.74 13.83
N TRP A 367 6.90 26.42 13.81
CA TRP A 367 8.05 25.72 14.37
C TRP A 367 9.37 26.17 13.72
N LEU A 368 9.40 26.23 12.39
CA LEU A 368 10.59 26.62 11.63
C LEU A 368 10.99 28.11 11.76
N ARG A 369 10.17 28.94 12.43
CA ARG A 369 10.61 30.30 12.82
C ARG A 369 11.63 30.29 13.95
N TYR A 370 11.60 29.26 14.79
CA TYR A 370 12.44 29.15 15.99
C TYR A 370 13.51 28.06 15.88
N TYR A 371 13.25 27.01 15.08
CA TYR A 371 14.07 25.81 14.98
C TYR A 371 14.49 25.54 13.53
N THR A 372 15.67 24.95 13.35
CA THR A 372 16.21 24.65 12.02
C THR A 372 15.59 23.43 11.37
N MET A 373 15.01 22.51 12.16
CA MET A 373 14.43 21.24 11.72
C MET A 373 13.38 20.78 12.73
N GLY A 374 12.54 19.80 12.39
CA GLY A 374 11.55 19.23 13.28
C GLY A 374 12.16 18.43 14.44
N PRO A 375 11.41 18.20 15.53
CA PRO A 375 11.93 17.49 16.70
C PRO A 375 12.35 16.05 16.39
N LEU A 376 11.58 15.30 15.61
CA LEU A 376 11.94 13.93 15.25
C LEU A 376 13.04 13.87 14.19
N GLU A 377 13.10 14.82 13.26
CA GLU A 377 14.20 14.97 12.33
C GLU A 377 15.51 15.29 13.04
N TRP A 378 15.45 16.13 14.06
CA TRP A 378 16.59 16.45 14.90
C TRP A 378 17.09 15.22 15.67
N LEU A 379 16.19 14.53 16.36
CA LEU A 379 16.49 13.29 17.08
C LEU A 379 17.13 12.26 16.12
N TRP A 380 16.49 12.02 14.98
CA TRP A 380 16.98 11.11 13.95
C TRP A 380 18.41 11.47 13.50
N ARG A 381 18.67 12.73 13.19
CA ARG A 381 20.01 13.20 12.79
C ARG A 381 21.03 13.05 13.91
N CYS A 382 20.69 13.38 15.15
CA CYS A 382 21.57 13.18 16.29
C CYS A 382 21.97 11.69 16.45
N MET A 383 21.03 10.78 16.29
CA MET A 383 21.29 9.34 16.34
C MET A 383 22.16 8.86 15.17
N VAL A 384 21.90 9.32 13.95
CA VAL A 384 22.70 8.96 12.76
C VAL A 384 24.14 9.45 12.88
N TYR A 385 24.34 10.73 13.23
CA TYR A 385 25.66 11.33 13.30
C TYR A 385 26.36 11.13 14.64
N ARG A 386 25.67 10.54 15.64
CA ARG A 386 26.19 10.34 17.01
C ARG A 386 26.72 11.61 17.64
N LYS A 387 26.08 12.75 17.36
CA LYS A 387 26.43 14.08 17.86
C LYS A 387 25.17 14.86 18.14
N TRP A 388 25.15 15.62 19.23
CA TRP A 388 24.11 16.59 19.50
C TRP A 388 24.23 17.77 18.53
N LEU A 389 23.26 17.92 17.66
CA LEU A 389 23.24 18.99 16.66
C LEU A 389 22.50 20.21 17.22
N PRO A 390 22.95 21.44 16.91
CA PRO A 390 22.20 22.63 17.28
C PRO A 390 20.89 22.68 16.49
N TRP A 391 19.76 22.81 17.20
CA TRP A 391 18.45 22.84 16.56
C TRP A 391 17.81 24.23 16.56
N LYS A 392 18.22 25.13 17.50
CA LYS A 392 17.76 26.53 17.54
C LYS A 392 18.44 27.37 16.49
N ILE A 393 17.72 28.30 15.90
CA ILE A 393 18.28 29.30 14.98
C ILE A 393 19.08 30.29 15.84
N LYS A 394 20.39 30.44 15.57
CA LYS A 394 21.17 31.50 16.17
C LYS A 394 20.73 32.82 15.54
N ARG A 395 20.09 33.71 16.31
CA ARG A 395 19.85 35.08 15.89
C ARG A 395 21.21 35.75 15.93
N THR A 396 21.82 36.07 14.81
CA THR A 396 22.92 37.00 14.72
C THR A 396 22.36 38.39 15.01
N ASN A 397 22.74 38.97 16.15
CA ASN A 397 22.48 40.39 16.44
C ASN A 397 23.28 41.22 15.42
N THR A 398 22.70 41.54 14.29
CA THR A 398 23.28 42.44 13.27
C THR A 398 22.72 43.87 13.38
N ASP A 399 22.10 44.23 14.50
CA ASP A 399 21.50 45.57 14.70
C ASP A 399 22.13 46.35 15.86
N SER A 400 23.44 46.21 16.10
CA SER A 400 24.10 47.08 17.11
C SER A 400 25.29 47.89 16.59
N SER A 401 25.25 48.26 15.29
CA SER A 401 26.26 49.20 14.75
C SER A 401 25.65 50.17 13.73
N ALA A 402 24.57 50.83 14.15
CA ALA A 402 24.03 52.02 13.48
C ALA A 402 23.50 52.96 14.55
N THR A 403 24.43 53.56 15.28
CA THR A 403 24.26 54.84 15.98
C THR A 403 25.47 55.73 15.68
#